data_1d422d6ec7befdfc97c31ebd96ef09d3
#
_entry.id   1d422d6ec7befdfc97c31ebd96ef09d3
#
_cell.length_a   1.000
_cell.length_b   1.000
_cell.length_c   1.000
_cell.angle_alpha   90.00
_cell.angle_beta   90.00
_cell.angle_gamma   90.00
#
_symmetry.space_group_name_H-M   'P 1'
#
loop_
_entity.id
_entity.type
_entity.pdbx_description
1 polymer ?
#
loop_
_entity_poly.entity_id
_entity_poly.type
_entity_poly.pdbx_seq_one_letter_code
_entity_poly.pdbx_strand_id
1 'polypeptide(L)'
;MVLRIAVATALCCLTLGARADDQALLDRALATALAQAERALPALDASAFGVDVAAYHAALRLQPFSSLVWGGDIQVELQIRSEPTGSCSRYAAFVRMPPENGRLPLVLCPQFFTSGADALRVLTVLHEMVHVVAGRDECQAMAFAAQIEQSATGRFTPVDGYWAASNCGQSPYSLP
;
A
#
# COMPACT_ATOMS: atom_id res chain seq x y z
N MET A 1 -35.45 -32.93 -24.41
CA MET A 1 -34.33 -32.99 -23.45
C MET A 1 -33.16 -32.10 -23.94
N VAL A 2 -33.40 -30.77 -24.01
CA VAL A 2 -32.37 -29.80 -24.42
C VAL A 2 -32.68 -28.48 -23.70
N LEU A 3 -32.20 -28.30 -22.46
CA LEU A 3 -32.15 -26.97 -21.82
C LEU A 3 -31.36 -27.04 -20.48
N ARG A 4 -30.07 -27.27 -20.51
CA ARG A 4 -29.21 -27.16 -19.32
C ARG A 4 -27.74 -26.72 -19.57
N ILE A 5 -27.36 -26.20 -20.75
CA ILE A 5 -25.94 -25.87 -21.04
C ILE A 5 -25.66 -24.35 -21.07
N ALA A 6 -26.64 -23.46 -21.06
CA ALA A 6 -26.43 -22.03 -21.28
C ALA A 6 -26.07 -21.21 -20.02
N VAL A 7 -26.14 -21.75 -18.80
CA VAL A 7 -25.96 -20.96 -17.54
C VAL A 7 -24.52 -20.92 -17.03
N ALA A 8 -23.69 -21.90 -17.36
CA ALA A 8 -22.34 -22.00 -16.83
C ALA A 8 -21.32 -21.01 -17.47
N THR A 9 -21.56 -20.58 -18.70
CA THR A 9 -20.60 -19.71 -19.44
C THR A 9 -20.68 -18.24 -19.05
N ALA A 10 -21.83 -17.75 -18.60
CA ALA A 10 -22.02 -16.34 -18.23
C ALA A 10 -21.34 -15.97 -16.89
N LEU A 11 -21.26 -16.91 -15.94
CA LEU A 11 -20.68 -16.64 -14.61
C LEU A 11 -19.15 -16.52 -14.64
N CYS A 12 -18.48 -17.23 -15.56
CA CYS A 12 -17.01 -17.20 -15.69
C CYS A 12 -16.52 -15.87 -16.29
N CYS A 13 -17.28 -15.23 -17.18
CA CYS A 13 -16.91 -13.95 -17.79
C CYS A 13 -17.01 -12.78 -16.82
N LEU A 14 -17.93 -12.79 -15.86
CA LEU A 14 -18.11 -11.71 -14.88
C LEU A 14 -16.96 -11.65 -13.85
N THR A 15 -16.44 -12.79 -13.44
CA THR A 15 -15.32 -12.84 -12.47
C THR A 15 -13.98 -12.44 -13.08
N LEU A 16 -13.77 -12.66 -14.35
CA LEU A 16 -12.56 -12.22 -15.07
C LEU A 16 -12.53 -10.71 -15.28
N GLY A 17 -13.69 -10.08 -15.56
CA GLY A 17 -13.82 -8.63 -15.70
C GLY A 17 -13.49 -7.90 -14.39
N ALA A 18 -14.08 -8.30 -13.27
CA ALA A 18 -13.84 -7.67 -11.96
C ALA A 18 -12.37 -7.73 -11.53
N ARG A 19 -11.68 -8.85 -11.77
CA ARG A 19 -10.24 -8.97 -11.45
C ARG A 19 -9.35 -8.09 -12.33
N ALA A 20 -9.71 -7.91 -13.59
CA ALA A 20 -8.97 -7.02 -14.49
C ALA A 20 -9.14 -5.54 -14.07
N ASP A 21 -10.33 -5.17 -13.61
CA ASP A 21 -10.60 -3.83 -13.09
C ASP A 21 -9.84 -3.56 -11.78
N ASP A 22 -9.78 -4.50 -10.86
CA ASP A 22 -9.02 -4.42 -9.61
C ASP A 22 -7.52 -4.27 -9.88
N GLN A 23 -6.98 -5.07 -10.80
CA GLN A 23 -5.57 -4.96 -11.20
C GLN A 23 -5.27 -3.58 -11.80
N ALA A 24 -6.13 -3.07 -12.68
CA ALA A 24 -5.97 -1.75 -13.27
C ALA A 24 -6.05 -0.61 -12.24
N LEU A 25 -6.88 -0.76 -11.19
CA LEU A 25 -6.94 0.18 -10.06
C LEU A 25 -5.63 0.17 -9.25
N LEU A 26 -5.10 -1.01 -8.97
CA LEU A 26 -3.83 -1.18 -8.26
C LEU A 26 -2.65 -0.60 -9.05
N ASP A 27 -2.57 -0.91 -10.34
CA ASP A 27 -1.50 -0.41 -11.22
C ASP A 27 -1.49 1.13 -11.27
N ARG A 28 -2.67 1.76 -11.35
CA ARG A 28 -2.78 3.23 -11.30
C ARG A 28 -2.36 3.81 -9.95
N ALA A 29 -2.74 3.15 -8.84
CA ALA A 29 -2.37 3.60 -7.51
C ALA A 29 -0.85 3.52 -7.30
N LEU A 30 -0.22 2.41 -7.69
CA LEU A 30 1.23 2.22 -7.66
C LEU A 30 1.96 3.25 -8.51
N ALA A 31 1.53 3.46 -9.75
CA ALA A 31 2.14 4.44 -10.66
C ALA A 31 2.02 5.87 -10.10
N THR A 32 0.87 6.22 -9.50
CA THR A 32 0.66 7.54 -8.90
C THR A 32 1.49 7.72 -7.63
N ALA A 33 1.54 6.71 -6.76
CA ALA A 33 2.36 6.72 -5.55
C ALA A 33 3.85 6.87 -5.89
N LEU A 34 4.35 6.10 -6.86
CA LEU A 34 5.72 6.22 -7.35
C LEU A 34 6.01 7.62 -7.90
N ALA A 35 5.13 8.18 -8.74
CA ALA A 35 5.31 9.52 -9.29
C ALA A 35 5.29 10.62 -8.22
N GLN A 36 4.51 10.46 -7.13
CA GLN A 36 4.55 11.37 -5.99
C GLN A 36 5.87 11.22 -5.21
N ALA A 37 6.29 9.99 -4.94
CA ALA A 37 7.56 9.74 -4.27
C ALA A 37 8.74 10.31 -5.08
N GLU A 38 8.82 10.07 -6.38
CA GLU A 38 9.88 10.61 -7.25
C GLU A 38 9.98 12.15 -7.23
N ARG A 39 8.87 12.84 -7.00
CA ARG A 39 8.87 14.30 -6.81
C ARG A 39 9.32 14.73 -5.40
N ALA A 40 8.98 13.96 -4.39
CA ALA A 40 9.23 14.29 -2.98
C ALA A 40 10.63 13.87 -2.49
N LEU A 41 11.08 12.67 -2.86
CA LEU A 41 12.31 12.05 -2.33
C LEU A 41 13.58 12.86 -2.55
N PRO A 42 13.79 13.60 -3.66
CA PRO A 42 15.00 14.43 -3.83
C PRO A 42 15.19 15.52 -2.78
N ALA A 43 14.11 15.89 -2.06
CA ALA A 43 14.16 16.88 -0.98
C ALA A 43 14.36 16.26 0.42
N LEU A 44 14.42 14.93 0.50
CA LEU A 44 14.64 14.20 1.75
C LEU A 44 16.07 13.74 1.88
N ASP A 45 16.54 13.64 3.13
CA ASP A 45 17.82 12.99 3.45
C ASP A 45 17.77 11.48 3.14
N ALA A 46 18.91 10.81 3.10
CA ALA A 46 19.00 9.37 2.86
C ALA A 46 18.17 8.53 3.86
N SER A 47 17.92 9.08 5.05
CA SER A 47 16.97 8.55 6.03
C SER A 47 16.07 9.69 6.51
N ALA A 48 14.76 9.57 6.28
CA ALA A 48 13.77 10.53 6.74
C ALA A 48 12.72 9.80 7.57
N PHE A 49 12.34 10.34 8.72
CA PHE A 49 11.44 9.68 9.69
C PHE A 49 11.90 8.27 10.10
N GLY A 50 13.20 7.96 9.98
CA GLY A 50 13.73 6.60 10.21
C GLY A 50 13.48 5.61 9.07
N VAL A 51 12.97 6.07 7.93
CA VAL A 51 12.78 5.28 6.70
C VAL A 51 14.00 5.42 5.82
N ASP A 52 14.58 4.32 5.36
CA ASP A 52 15.59 4.31 4.30
C ASP A 52 14.93 4.71 2.97
N VAL A 53 15.28 5.90 2.49
CA VAL A 53 14.65 6.52 1.31
C VAL A 53 14.96 5.74 0.02
N ALA A 54 16.15 5.16 -0.11
CA ALA A 54 16.52 4.36 -1.27
C ALA A 54 15.77 3.02 -1.29
N ALA A 55 15.66 2.35 -0.14
CA ALA A 55 14.89 1.13 0.02
C ALA A 55 13.39 1.38 -0.25
N TYR A 56 12.85 2.49 0.24
CA TYR A 56 11.46 2.89 0.00
C TYR A 56 11.17 3.11 -1.50
N HIS A 57 12.06 3.80 -2.21
CA HIS A 57 11.94 4.00 -3.65
C HIS A 57 12.01 2.67 -4.41
N ALA A 58 12.91 1.76 -4.04
CA ALA A 58 12.99 0.43 -4.63
C ALA A 58 11.72 -0.40 -4.37
N ALA A 59 11.18 -0.36 -3.13
CA ALA A 59 9.94 -1.03 -2.76
C ALA A 59 8.74 -0.55 -3.60
N LEU A 60 8.57 0.78 -3.79
CA LEU A 60 7.53 1.35 -4.65
C LEU A 60 7.66 0.90 -6.11
N ARG A 61 8.86 0.64 -6.58
CA ARG A 61 9.14 0.10 -7.92
C ARG A 61 9.00 -1.43 -7.98
N LEU A 62 8.61 -2.06 -6.87
CA LEU A 62 8.56 -3.51 -6.70
C LEU A 62 9.91 -4.19 -7.02
N GLN A 63 11.02 -3.47 -6.82
CA GLN A 63 12.38 -3.98 -6.99
C GLN A 63 12.90 -4.53 -5.66
N PRO A 64 13.79 -5.54 -5.69
CA PRO A 64 14.47 -6.01 -4.50
C PRO A 64 15.31 -4.89 -3.87
N PHE A 65 15.39 -4.89 -2.54
CA PHE A 65 16.25 -3.99 -1.78
C PHE A 65 16.86 -4.71 -0.58
N SER A 66 18.04 -4.27 -0.16
CA SER A 66 18.67 -4.78 1.06
C SER A 66 18.11 -4.06 2.27
N SER A 67 17.66 -4.80 3.29
CA SER A 67 17.01 -4.26 4.47
C SER A 67 17.82 -4.52 5.74
N LEU A 68 18.12 -3.45 6.47
CA LEU A 68 18.70 -3.55 7.81
C LEU A 68 17.65 -3.98 8.86
N VAL A 69 16.38 -3.64 8.64
CA VAL A 69 15.26 -3.99 9.54
C VAL A 69 14.96 -5.48 9.50
N TRP A 70 14.97 -6.08 8.32
CA TRP A 70 14.61 -7.49 8.11
C TRP A 70 15.83 -8.41 8.00
N GLY A 71 17.03 -7.86 7.83
CA GLY A 71 18.27 -8.63 7.74
C GLY A 71 18.41 -9.38 6.42
N GLY A 72 18.65 -8.68 5.31
CA GLY A 72 18.87 -9.26 4.00
C GLY A 72 18.07 -8.63 2.87
N ASP A 73 18.04 -9.29 1.73
CA ASP A 73 17.32 -8.79 0.56
C ASP A 73 15.82 -9.10 0.67
N ILE A 74 15.02 -8.08 0.39
CA ILE A 74 13.56 -8.14 0.47
C ILE A 74 12.95 -7.86 -0.89
N GLN A 75 11.93 -8.66 -1.22
CA GLN A 75 11.07 -8.48 -2.38
C GLN A 75 9.62 -8.32 -1.94
N VAL A 76 8.95 -7.25 -2.40
CA VAL A 76 7.51 -7.07 -2.20
C VAL A 76 6.74 -8.04 -3.09
N GLU A 77 5.74 -8.70 -2.52
CA GLU A 77 4.80 -9.57 -3.23
C GLU A 77 3.38 -9.03 -3.10
N LEU A 78 2.78 -8.62 -4.22
CA LEU A 78 1.40 -8.12 -4.22
C LEU A 78 0.40 -9.27 -4.18
N GLN A 79 -0.56 -9.21 -3.26
CA GLN A 79 -1.61 -10.22 -3.10
C GLN A 79 -3.00 -9.55 -3.05
N ILE A 80 -3.83 -9.76 -4.06
CA ILE A 80 -5.23 -9.28 -4.08
C ILE A 80 -6.13 -10.34 -3.43
N ARG A 81 -6.92 -9.92 -2.44
CA ARG A 81 -7.96 -10.73 -1.78
C ARG A 81 -9.34 -10.31 -2.25
N SER A 82 -10.17 -11.27 -2.62
CA SER A 82 -11.56 -11.05 -3.02
C SER A 82 -12.54 -11.02 -1.85
N GLU A 83 -12.15 -11.60 -0.69
CA GLU A 83 -13.03 -11.77 0.45
C GLU A 83 -12.67 -10.81 1.60
N PRO A 84 -13.65 -10.11 2.21
CA PRO A 84 -13.44 -9.23 3.35
C PRO A 84 -13.37 -10.03 4.67
N THR A 85 -12.48 -11.05 4.74
CA THR A 85 -12.33 -11.94 5.90
C THR A 85 -10.98 -11.72 6.61
N GLY A 86 -10.89 -12.09 7.88
CA GLY A 86 -9.69 -11.93 8.70
C GLY A 86 -9.26 -10.45 8.78
N SER A 87 -8.01 -10.13 8.48
CA SER A 87 -7.52 -8.74 8.48
C SER A 87 -8.22 -7.88 7.43
N CYS A 88 -8.66 -8.45 6.30
CA CYS A 88 -9.42 -7.75 5.27
C CYS A 88 -10.84 -7.30 5.69
N SER A 89 -11.34 -7.72 6.84
CA SER A 89 -12.58 -7.18 7.40
C SER A 89 -12.40 -5.78 8.02
N ARG A 90 -11.15 -5.35 8.25
CA ARG A 90 -10.80 -4.11 8.95
C ARG A 90 -9.93 -3.17 8.16
N TYR A 91 -9.06 -3.69 7.29
CA TYR A 91 -8.04 -2.92 6.58
C TYR A 91 -8.27 -2.95 5.07
N ALA A 92 -7.97 -1.83 4.40
CA ALA A 92 -7.94 -1.75 2.95
C ALA A 92 -6.71 -2.46 2.36
N ALA A 93 -5.58 -2.40 3.07
CA ALA A 93 -4.37 -3.14 2.77
C ALA A 93 -3.59 -3.41 4.07
N PHE A 94 -2.61 -4.30 4.02
CA PHE A 94 -1.65 -4.52 5.10
C PHE A 94 -0.44 -5.31 4.60
N VAL A 95 0.72 -5.09 5.23
CA VAL A 95 1.91 -5.90 5.01
C VAL A 95 1.92 -7.07 6.00
N ARG A 96 2.10 -8.29 5.49
CA ARG A 96 2.23 -9.47 6.34
C ARG A 96 3.68 -9.64 6.77
N MET A 97 3.95 -9.41 8.05
CA MET A 97 5.27 -9.40 8.67
C MET A 97 5.41 -10.51 9.72
N PRO A 98 6.60 -11.08 9.92
CA PRO A 98 7.88 -10.79 9.25
C PRO A 98 7.96 -11.36 7.83
N PRO A 99 9.04 -11.04 7.04
CA PRO A 99 9.23 -11.64 5.73
C PRO A 99 9.44 -13.14 5.80
N GLU A 100 8.95 -13.84 4.80
CA GLU A 100 9.16 -15.28 4.61
C GLU A 100 10.05 -15.49 3.39
N ASN A 101 11.22 -16.09 3.57
CA ASN A 101 12.20 -16.31 2.48
C ASN A 101 12.52 -15.03 1.67
N GLY A 102 12.72 -13.91 2.35
CA GLY A 102 13.00 -12.62 1.73
C GLY A 102 11.80 -11.97 1.03
N ARG A 103 10.59 -12.50 1.18
CA ARG A 103 9.36 -11.94 0.58
C ARG A 103 8.48 -11.31 1.64
N LEU A 104 8.00 -10.09 1.36
CA LEU A 104 6.99 -9.39 2.16
C LEU A 104 5.70 -9.26 1.35
N PRO A 105 4.64 -10.02 1.70
CA PRO A 105 3.35 -9.87 1.06
C PRO A 105 2.67 -8.55 1.45
N LEU A 106 2.40 -7.70 0.47
CA LEU A 106 1.47 -6.59 0.57
C LEU A 106 0.09 -7.08 0.10
N VAL A 107 -0.82 -7.21 1.04
CA VAL A 107 -2.17 -7.74 0.84
C VAL A 107 -3.13 -6.59 0.58
N LEU A 108 -3.78 -6.58 -0.59
CA LEU A 108 -4.81 -5.63 -0.99
C LEU A 108 -6.19 -6.29 -0.76
N CYS A 109 -7.01 -5.65 0.05
CA CYS A 109 -8.33 -6.14 0.46
C CYS A 109 -9.45 -5.51 -0.40
N PRO A 110 -10.69 -6.05 -0.41
CA PRO A 110 -11.78 -5.50 -1.21
C PRO A 110 -12.05 -4.01 -0.98
N GLN A 111 -11.82 -3.50 0.22
CA GLN A 111 -11.98 -2.08 0.56
C GLN A 111 -11.02 -1.17 -0.23
N PHE A 112 -9.83 -1.66 -0.58
CA PHE A 112 -8.88 -0.92 -1.42
C PHE A 112 -9.46 -0.59 -2.79
N PHE A 113 -10.33 -1.44 -3.33
CA PHE A 113 -10.93 -1.33 -4.65
C PHE A 113 -12.28 -0.59 -4.67
N THR A 114 -12.69 0.02 -3.55
CA THR A 114 -13.93 0.81 -3.47
C THR A 114 -13.92 1.99 -4.43
N SER A 115 -15.01 2.20 -5.17
CA SER A 115 -15.13 3.30 -6.12
C SER A 115 -14.97 4.68 -5.45
N GLY A 116 -14.33 5.62 -6.16
CA GLY A 116 -14.16 6.99 -5.68
C GLY A 116 -13.08 7.20 -4.61
N ALA A 117 -12.31 6.16 -4.27
CA ALA A 117 -11.28 6.22 -3.23
C ALA A 117 -9.85 6.41 -3.78
N ASP A 118 -9.65 7.07 -4.93
CA ASP A 118 -8.34 7.16 -5.60
C ASP A 118 -7.25 7.78 -4.72
N ALA A 119 -7.53 8.89 -4.03
CA ALA A 119 -6.57 9.52 -3.13
C ALA A 119 -6.20 8.60 -1.95
N LEU A 120 -7.19 7.93 -1.35
CA LEU A 120 -6.95 6.97 -0.27
C LEU A 120 -6.15 5.76 -0.74
N ARG A 121 -6.38 5.27 -1.97
CA ARG A 121 -5.57 4.18 -2.55
C ARG A 121 -4.10 4.56 -2.67
N VAL A 122 -3.82 5.76 -3.19
CA VAL A 122 -2.45 6.26 -3.33
C VAL A 122 -1.79 6.39 -1.96
N LEU A 123 -2.47 7.04 -1.00
CA LEU A 123 -1.97 7.15 0.38
C LEU A 123 -1.74 5.77 1.02
N THR A 124 -2.68 4.81 0.82
CA THR A 124 -2.51 3.44 1.33
C THR A 124 -1.25 2.79 0.76
N VAL A 125 -0.98 2.91 -0.54
CA VAL A 125 0.26 2.39 -1.14
C VAL A 125 1.49 3.05 -0.51
N LEU A 126 1.51 4.38 -0.41
CA LEU A 126 2.62 5.11 0.21
C LEU A 126 2.87 4.65 1.66
N HIS A 127 1.80 4.48 2.43
CA HIS A 127 1.83 4.05 3.82
C HIS A 127 2.33 2.61 3.98
N GLU A 128 1.76 1.66 3.24
CA GLU A 128 2.13 0.25 3.33
C GLU A 128 3.59 0.00 2.91
N MET A 129 4.11 0.78 1.94
CA MET A 129 5.52 0.68 1.56
C MET A 129 6.47 1.18 2.65
N VAL A 130 6.03 2.03 3.58
CA VAL A 130 6.81 2.34 4.79
C VAL A 130 6.91 1.10 5.67
N HIS A 131 5.81 0.39 5.89
CA HIS A 131 5.84 -0.87 6.66
C HIS A 131 6.75 -1.93 6.03
N VAL A 132 6.79 -2.00 4.70
CA VAL A 132 7.71 -2.88 3.98
C VAL A 132 9.18 -2.58 4.32
N VAL A 133 9.54 -1.31 4.47
CA VAL A 133 10.94 -0.87 4.65
C VAL A 133 11.32 -0.70 6.12
N ALA A 134 10.43 -0.12 6.93
CA ALA A 134 10.74 0.35 8.28
C ALA A 134 10.04 -0.43 9.40
N GLY A 135 9.12 -1.34 9.07
CA GLY A 135 8.44 -2.19 10.08
C GLY A 135 7.07 -1.65 10.51
N ARG A 136 6.67 -1.92 11.77
CA ARG A 136 5.26 -1.89 12.20
C ARG A 136 4.76 -0.57 12.76
N ASP A 137 5.55 0.49 12.75
CA ASP A 137 5.16 1.75 13.38
C ASP A 137 4.16 2.51 12.50
N GLU A 138 2.90 2.52 12.93
CA GLU A 138 1.79 3.19 12.23
C GLU A 138 1.99 4.70 12.15
N CYS A 139 2.53 5.30 13.22
CA CYS A 139 2.73 6.75 13.27
C CYS A 139 3.85 7.20 12.32
N GLN A 140 4.92 6.40 12.25
CA GLN A 140 5.99 6.57 11.27
C GLN A 140 5.44 6.48 9.84
N ALA A 141 4.66 5.42 9.56
CA ALA A 141 4.10 5.18 8.24
C ALA A 141 3.15 6.29 7.78
N MET A 142 2.25 6.75 8.68
CA MET A 142 1.35 7.87 8.38
C MET A 142 2.10 9.18 8.16
N ALA A 143 3.05 9.53 9.04
CA ALA A 143 3.79 10.78 8.94
C ALA A 143 4.63 10.84 7.66
N PHE A 144 5.34 9.75 7.34
CA PHE A 144 6.16 9.69 6.12
C PHE A 144 5.29 9.73 4.85
N ALA A 145 4.20 8.97 4.78
CA ALA A 145 3.30 8.98 3.64
C ALA A 145 2.65 10.36 3.42
N ALA A 146 2.19 11.01 4.49
CA ALA A 146 1.63 12.36 4.43
C ALA A 146 2.68 13.40 3.99
N GLN A 147 3.94 13.26 4.44
CA GLN A 147 5.06 14.12 4.00
C GLN A 147 5.34 13.95 2.50
N ILE A 148 5.29 12.72 1.97
CA ILE A 148 5.43 12.48 0.52
C ILE A 148 4.31 13.18 -0.25
N GLU A 149 3.04 13.01 0.15
CA GLU A 149 1.91 13.67 -0.51
C GLU A 149 2.04 15.20 -0.44
N GLN A 150 2.32 15.76 0.74
CA GLN A 150 2.50 17.20 0.96
C GLN A 150 3.60 17.77 0.07
N SER A 151 4.76 17.13 0.04
CA SER A 151 5.90 17.57 -0.78
C SER A 151 5.63 17.48 -2.28
N ALA A 152 4.91 16.44 -2.70
CA ALA A 152 4.63 16.20 -4.12
C ALA A 152 3.48 17.04 -4.69
N THR A 153 2.49 17.42 -3.86
CA THR A 153 1.22 18.00 -4.32
C THR A 153 0.82 19.30 -3.62
N GLY A 154 1.55 19.71 -2.57
CA GLY A 154 1.21 20.87 -1.72
C GLY A 154 0.10 20.61 -0.69
N ARG A 155 -0.39 19.37 -0.58
CA ARG A 155 -1.42 18.93 0.38
C ARG A 155 -1.30 17.45 0.64
N PHE A 156 -1.86 16.96 1.75
CA PHE A 156 -1.96 15.53 2.02
C PHE A 156 -3.41 15.13 2.33
N THR A 157 -3.72 13.87 2.16
CA THR A 157 -5.03 13.29 2.47
C THR A 157 -5.22 13.28 3.99
N PRO A 158 -6.30 13.85 4.55
CA PRO A 158 -6.53 13.87 5.99
C PRO A 158 -6.61 12.48 6.59
N VAL A 159 -5.82 12.23 7.64
CA VAL A 159 -5.75 10.96 8.37
C VAL A 159 -5.97 11.13 9.88
N ASP A 160 -6.51 12.27 10.31
CA ASP A 160 -6.66 12.65 11.73
C ASP A 160 -7.33 11.58 12.57
N GLY A 161 -8.38 10.95 12.05
CA GLY A 161 -9.10 9.87 12.73
C GLY A 161 -8.23 8.64 12.96
N TYR A 162 -7.44 8.26 11.96
CA TYR A 162 -6.53 7.12 12.05
C TYR A 162 -5.31 7.44 12.92
N TRP A 163 -4.78 8.66 12.81
CA TRP A 163 -3.72 9.20 13.66
C TRP A 163 -4.10 9.13 15.14
N ALA A 164 -5.30 9.61 15.48
CA ALA A 164 -5.81 9.56 16.84
C ALA A 164 -6.06 8.13 17.33
N ALA A 165 -6.66 7.27 16.50
CA ALA A 165 -6.94 5.87 16.84
C ALA A 165 -5.66 5.06 17.09
N SER A 166 -4.55 5.42 16.43
CA SER A 166 -3.23 4.81 16.61
C SER A 166 -2.40 5.45 17.75
N ASN A 167 -2.97 6.38 18.54
CA ASN A 167 -2.31 7.12 19.62
C ASN A 167 -1.04 7.88 19.18
N CYS A 168 -0.99 8.36 17.96
CA CYS A 168 0.19 9.00 17.38
C CYS A 168 0.51 10.38 17.95
N GLY A 169 -0.40 11.00 18.69
CA GLY A 169 -0.14 12.27 19.37
C GLY A 169 0.98 12.24 20.42
N GLN A 170 1.44 11.05 20.82
CA GLN A 170 2.57 10.84 21.73
C GLN A 170 3.82 10.29 21.03
N SER A 171 3.77 10.08 19.73
CA SER A 171 4.90 9.58 18.95
C SER A 171 5.92 10.69 18.67
N PRO A 172 7.17 10.36 18.31
CA PRO A 172 8.15 11.34 17.87
C PRO A 172 7.84 11.91 16.47
N TYR A 173 6.84 11.40 15.79
CA TYR A 173 6.44 11.80 14.45
C TYR A 173 5.30 12.82 14.49
N SER A 174 5.15 13.62 13.42
CA SER A 174 4.05 14.56 13.24
C SER A 174 3.57 14.56 11.80
N LEU A 175 2.30 14.85 11.60
CA LEU A 175 1.77 15.16 10.27
C LEU A 175 2.30 16.52 9.79
N PRO A 176 2.43 16.73 8.47
CA PRO A 176 2.88 18.00 7.88
C PRO A 176 2.03 19.20 8.23
#